data_503e999e30ad112a89e93e8456d5b9d7
#
_entry.id   503e999e30ad112a89e93e8456d5b9d7
#
_cell.length_a   1.000
_cell.length_b   1.000
_cell.length_c   1.000
_cell.angle_alpha   90.00
_cell.angle_beta   90.00
_cell.angle_gamma   90.00
#
_symmetry.space_group_name_H-M   'P 1'
#
loop_
_entity.id
_entity.type
_entity.pdbx_description
1 polymer ?
#
loop_
_entity_poly.entity_id
_entity_poly.type
_entity_poly.pdbx_seq_one_letter_code
_entity_poly.pdbx_strand_id
1 'polypeptide(L)'
;MAEGSVITEKGRALLGKILATHSTLNITGAQIGSGDLPAGTPPASMTALASYVMDATIVAISTPAAGEVKVVLQVLSNDVETAFLAKEVALLASDPDEGDVVYCYVPMQDDPVQMRAAGDVVGKLLTMEISMIVSNVANVTAVISPEGLVRRKELEKYALVTHSHVIADIQGLQELLNSYQNSIDLLTDLISGDMPGGINFALDFAALSNVSVADGVWNKSGQYISA
;
A
#
# COMPACT_ATOMS: atom_id res chain seq x y z
N MET A 1 -3.55 10.03 -34.99
CA MET A 1 -3.45 8.74 -34.23
C MET A 1 -2.33 8.92 -33.26
N ALA A 2 -2.60 8.81 -31.97
CA ALA A 2 -1.52 8.82 -30.99
C ALA A 2 -0.54 7.68 -31.38
N GLU A 3 0.70 8.02 -31.69
CA GLU A 3 1.72 7.03 -31.87
C GLU A 3 1.95 6.34 -30.53
N GLY A 4 1.84 5.02 -30.50
CA GLY A 4 2.02 4.23 -29.29
C GLY A 4 3.46 4.28 -28.77
N SER A 5 3.70 3.62 -27.64
CA SER A 5 5.05 3.47 -27.09
C SER A 5 6.00 2.77 -28.08
N VAL A 6 7.19 3.32 -28.25
CA VAL A 6 8.21 2.81 -29.16
C VAL A 6 9.47 2.43 -28.39
N ILE A 7 9.91 1.17 -28.50
CA ILE A 7 11.21 0.74 -27.96
C ILE A 7 12.30 1.38 -28.81
N THR A 8 13.22 2.10 -28.17
CA THR A 8 14.31 2.80 -28.87
C THR A 8 15.37 1.84 -29.42
N GLU A 9 16.28 2.35 -30.22
CA GLU A 9 17.45 1.57 -30.71
C GLU A 9 18.33 1.12 -29.53
N LYS A 10 18.55 2.00 -28.55
CA LYS A 10 19.24 1.66 -27.29
C LYS A 10 18.47 0.61 -26.49
N GLY A 11 17.16 0.75 -26.38
CA GLY A 11 16.29 -0.24 -25.73
C GLY A 11 16.35 -1.61 -26.40
N ARG A 12 16.39 -1.66 -27.75
CA ARG A 12 16.55 -2.92 -28.49
C ARG A 12 17.93 -3.54 -28.30
N ALA A 13 18.99 -2.71 -28.29
CA ALA A 13 20.33 -3.19 -27.99
C ALA A 13 20.43 -3.79 -26.59
N LEU A 14 19.86 -3.11 -25.59
CA LEU A 14 19.76 -3.61 -24.20
C LEU A 14 18.98 -4.93 -24.13
N LEU A 15 17.85 -5.06 -24.83
CA LEU A 15 17.13 -6.34 -24.92
C LEU A 15 18.00 -7.47 -25.47
N GLY A 16 18.80 -7.20 -26.49
CA GLY A 16 19.74 -8.17 -27.02
C GLY A 16 20.76 -8.65 -25.99
N LYS A 17 21.31 -7.74 -25.18
CA LYS A 17 22.24 -8.07 -24.09
C LYS A 17 21.54 -8.92 -23.00
N ILE A 18 20.33 -8.52 -22.59
CA ILE A 18 19.54 -9.23 -21.58
C ILE A 18 19.22 -10.66 -22.02
N LEU A 19 18.81 -10.85 -23.26
CA LEU A 19 18.53 -12.17 -23.82
C LEU A 19 19.79 -13.05 -23.88
N ALA A 20 20.92 -12.48 -24.24
CA ALA A 20 22.20 -13.21 -24.31
C ALA A 20 22.70 -13.64 -22.93
N THR A 21 22.46 -12.83 -21.91
CA THR A 21 22.96 -13.07 -20.54
C THR A 21 21.92 -13.69 -19.61
N HIS A 22 20.68 -13.86 -20.05
CA HIS A 22 19.52 -14.29 -19.25
C HIS A 22 19.29 -13.41 -18.01
N SER A 23 19.62 -12.13 -18.12
CA SER A 23 19.46 -11.15 -17.05
C SER A 23 18.05 -10.56 -17.04
N THR A 24 17.78 -9.70 -16.06
CA THR A 24 16.48 -9.04 -15.86
C THR A 24 16.50 -7.65 -16.50
N LEU A 25 15.43 -7.27 -17.20
CA LEU A 25 15.22 -5.88 -17.61
C LEU A 25 14.84 -5.06 -16.38
N ASN A 26 15.68 -4.10 -16.02
CA ASN A 26 15.45 -3.21 -14.88
C ASN A 26 15.10 -1.81 -15.36
N ILE A 27 13.83 -1.41 -15.18
CA ILE A 27 13.35 -0.05 -15.44
C ILE A 27 13.71 0.82 -14.23
N THR A 28 14.58 1.79 -14.44
CA THR A 28 15.16 2.62 -13.37
C THR A 28 14.41 3.91 -13.12
N GLY A 29 13.70 4.44 -14.14
CA GLY A 29 12.99 5.70 -14.02
C GLY A 29 12.09 5.99 -15.19
N ALA A 30 11.38 7.11 -15.08
CA ALA A 30 10.58 7.67 -16.14
C ALA A 30 10.75 9.19 -16.16
N GLN A 31 10.72 9.76 -17.34
CA GLN A 31 10.89 11.20 -17.56
C GLN A 31 9.76 11.75 -18.42
N ILE A 32 9.38 13.00 -18.14
CA ILE A 32 8.39 13.74 -18.94
C ILE A 32 9.03 15.02 -19.48
N GLY A 33 8.72 15.27 -20.74
CA GLY A 33 9.21 16.45 -21.44
C GLY A 33 8.09 17.25 -22.12
N SER A 34 8.44 18.47 -22.50
CA SER A 34 7.58 19.38 -23.23
C SER A 34 8.00 19.59 -24.69
N GLY A 35 9.03 18.85 -25.13
CA GLY A 35 9.56 18.96 -26.50
C GLY A 35 8.66 18.26 -27.51
N ASP A 36 8.77 18.74 -28.74
CA ASP A 36 8.23 18.05 -29.91
C ASP A 36 9.32 17.14 -30.49
N LEU A 37 8.91 15.97 -30.96
CA LEU A 37 9.82 15.08 -31.69
C LEU A 37 10.42 15.85 -32.87
N PRO A 38 11.76 15.92 -33.01
CA PRO A 38 12.39 16.66 -34.08
C PRO A 38 11.94 16.16 -35.46
N ALA A 39 11.64 17.08 -36.35
CA ALA A 39 11.14 16.74 -37.68
C ALA A 39 12.06 15.77 -38.41
N GLY A 40 11.49 14.67 -38.92
CA GLY A 40 12.22 13.63 -39.62
C GLY A 40 13.02 12.65 -38.73
N THR A 41 12.94 12.81 -37.41
CA THR A 41 13.58 11.90 -36.44
C THR A 41 12.60 10.79 -36.07
N PRO A 42 12.93 9.51 -36.27
CA PRO A 42 12.08 8.41 -35.80
C PRO A 42 12.07 8.36 -34.28
N PRO A 43 10.92 8.12 -33.61
CA PRO A 43 10.86 7.96 -32.16
C PRO A 43 11.84 6.89 -31.62
N ALA A 44 12.11 5.86 -32.41
CA ALA A 44 13.05 4.79 -32.06
C ALA A 44 14.50 5.25 -31.92
N SER A 45 14.89 6.35 -32.58
CA SER A 45 16.27 6.85 -32.53
C SER A 45 16.51 7.85 -31.38
N MET A 46 15.48 8.15 -30.57
CA MET A 46 15.62 9.05 -29.45
C MET A 46 16.47 8.43 -28.34
N THR A 47 17.49 9.16 -27.90
CA THR A 47 18.39 8.78 -26.81
C THR A 47 18.18 9.60 -25.55
N ALA A 48 17.38 10.67 -25.65
CA ALA A 48 16.93 11.54 -24.56
C ALA A 48 15.61 12.20 -24.97
N LEU A 49 14.90 12.81 -24.05
CA LEU A 49 13.78 13.70 -24.36
C LEU A 49 14.26 14.93 -25.15
N ALA A 50 13.44 15.41 -26.06
CA ALA A 50 13.74 16.63 -26.81
C ALA A 50 13.81 17.87 -25.90
N SER A 51 12.95 17.92 -24.87
CA SER A 51 12.96 18.94 -23.84
C SER A 51 12.51 18.35 -22.51
N TYR A 52 13.47 17.81 -21.73
CA TYR A 52 13.23 17.31 -20.38
C TYR A 52 12.66 18.38 -19.47
N VAL A 53 11.65 18.04 -18.68
CA VAL A 53 11.06 18.91 -17.65
C VAL A 53 11.24 18.32 -16.26
N MET A 54 10.83 17.07 -16.05
CA MET A 54 10.86 16.44 -14.74
C MET A 54 10.83 14.93 -14.81
N ASP A 55 11.13 14.28 -13.71
CA ASP A 55 10.95 12.84 -13.55
C ASP A 55 9.48 12.53 -13.23
N ALA A 56 9.02 11.37 -13.69
CA ALA A 56 7.72 10.81 -13.32
C ALA A 56 7.90 9.66 -12.36
N THR A 57 6.95 9.52 -11.44
CA THR A 57 6.94 8.45 -10.46
C THR A 57 6.41 7.16 -11.07
N ILE A 58 7.18 6.08 -11.00
CA ILE A 58 6.69 4.74 -11.34
C ILE A 58 5.94 4.19 -10.12
N VAL A 59 4.64 3.92 -10.30
CA VAL A 59 3.77 3.45 -9.20
C VAL A 59 3.39 1.99 -9.31
N ALA A 60 3.47 1.41 -10.50
CA ALA A 60 3.22 -0.02 -10.70
C ALA A 60 3.89 -0.54 -11.96
N ILE A 61 4.23 -1.83 -11.92
CA ILE A 61 4.61 -2.62 -13.08
C ILE A 61 3.82 -3.93 -13.07
N SER A 62 3.39 -4.39 -14.22
CA SER A 62 2.68 -5.65 -14.36
C SER A 62 3.00 -6.33 -15.70
N THR A 63 2.85 -7.64 -15.72
CA THR A 63 3.02 -8.48 -16.91
C THR A 63 1.69 -9.19 -17.21
N PRO A 64 0.72 -8.49 -17.84
CA PRO A 64 -0.64 -9.02 -18.02
C PRO A 64 -0.71 -10.21 -18.97
N ALA A 65 0.23 -10.31 -19.90
CA ALA A 65 0.37 -11.42 -20.83
C ALA A 65 1.84 -11.73 -21.09
N ALA A 66 2.11 -12.92 -21.65
CA ALA A 66 3.47 -13.31 -22.01
C ALA A 66 4.06 -12.31 -23.03
N GLY A 67 5.18 -11.71 -22.67
CA GLY A 67 5.88 -10.72 -23.50
C GLY A 67 5.24 -9.32 -23.50
N GLU A 68 4.23 -9.07 -22.69
CA GLU A 68 3.67 -7.73 -22.48
C GLU A 68 4.03 -7.20 -21.08
N VAL A 69 4.52 -5.98 -21.03
CA VAL A 69 4.81 -5.25 -19.79
C VAL A 69 4.04 -3.96 -19.78
N LYS A 70 3.38 -3.66 -18.66
CA LYS A 70 2.71 -2.40 -18.40
C LYS A 70 3.37 -1.67 -17.26
N VAL A 71 3.77 -0.44 -17.50
CA VAL A 71 4.33 0.47 -16.49
C VAL A 71 3.34 1.59 -16.28
N VAL A 72 2.99 1.83 -15.02
CA VAL A 72 2.09 2.91 -14.63
C VAL A 72 2.90 4.03 -14.02
N LEU A 73 2.75 5.21 -14.60
CA LEU A 73 3.42 6.44 -14.19
C LEU A 73 2.42 7.39 -13.55
N GLN A 74 2.89 8.17 -12.59
CA GLN A 74 2.14 9.28 -12.00
C GLN A 74 3.01 10.54 -11.95
N VAL A 75 2.35 11.68 -12.19
CA VAL A 75 2.89 13.03 -11.96
C VAL A 75 1.83 13.85 -11.24
N LEU A 76 2.21 14.41 -10.10
CA LEU A 76 1.37 15.32 -9.32
C LEU A 76 1.69 16.76 -9.67
N SER A 77 0.67 17.61 -9.77
CA SER A 77 0.89 19.04 -9.97
C SER A 77 1.68 19.70 -8.84
N ASN A 78 1.68 19.11 -7.64
CA ASN A 78 2.47 19.62 -6.51
C ASN A 78 3.99 19.54 -6.76
N ASP A 79 4.42 18.65 -7.65
CA ASP A 79 5.82 18.46 -8.01
C ASP A 79 6.22 19.31 -9.26
N VAL A 80 5.26 20.05 -9.82
CA VAL A 80 5.45 20.86 -11.02
C VAL A 80 5.74 22.31 -10.65
N GLU A 81 6.96 22.78 -10.89
CA GLU A 81 7.33 24.17 -10.59
C GLU A 81 6.65 25.18 -11.52
N THR A 82 6.60 24.86 -12.82
CA THR A 82 5.99 25.73 -13.84
C THR A 82 5.07 24.90 -14.72
N ALA A 83 3.86 25.41 -14.96
CA ALA A 83 2.88 24.75 -15.82
C ALA A 83 3.44 24.51 -17.23
N PHE A 84 3.25 23.30 -17.76
CA PHE A 84 3.75 22.92 -19.08
C PHE A 84 2.80 21.96 -19.80
N LEU A 85 3.02 21.79 -21.10
CA LEU A 85 2.38 20.74 -21.89
C LEU A 85 3.30 19.51 -21.92
N ALA A 86 2.87 18.40 -21.35
CA ALA A 86 3.54 17.13 -21.47
C ALA A 86 3.32 16.59 -22.89
N LYS A 87 4.39 16.53 -23.69
CA LYS A 87 4.37 16.13 -25.10
C LYS A 87 5.17 14.88 -25.39
N GLU A 88 5.99 14.46 -24.44
CA GLU A 88 6.86 13.29 -24.58
C GLU A 88 7.09 12.62 -23.23
N VAL A 89 7.29 11.32 -23.27
CA VAL A 89 7.65 10.50 -22.11
C VAL A 89 8.75 9.52 -22.50
N ALA A 90 9.71 9.33 -21.60
CA ALA A 90 10.73 8.30 -21.73
C ALA A 90 10.71 7.37 -20.51
N LEU A 91 10.85 6.07 -20.76
CA LEU A 91 11.20 5.10 -19.72
C LEU A 91 12.70 4.83 -19.81
N LEU A 92 13.36 4.88 -18.67
CA LEU A 92 14.78 4.59 -18.54
C LEU A 92 14.98 3.16 -18.05
N ALA A 93 16.03 2.51 -18.55
CA ALA A 93 16.43 1.20 -18.08
C ALA A 93 17.96 1.15 -17.93
N SER A 94 18.42 0.35 -16.98
CA SER A 94 19.84 0.18 -16.70
C SER A 94 20.50 -0.72 -17.73
N ASP A 95 21.45 -0.16 -18.48
CA ASP A 95 22.37 -0.91 -19.34
C ASP A 95 23.69 -1.13 -18.59
N PRO A 96 24.23 -2.36 -18.53
CA PRO A 96 25.44 -2.68 -17.79
C PRO A 96 26.68 -1.95 -18.27
N ASP A 97 26.71 -1.51 -19.54
CA ASP A 97 27.87 -0.86 -20.14
C ASP A 97 27.73 0.67 -20.21
N GLU A 98 26.50 1.17 -20.35
CA GLU A 98 26.24 2.60 -20.65
C GLU A 98 25.55 3.32 -19.49
N GLY A 99 25.09 2.61 -18.45
CA GLY A 99 24.24 3.17 -17.40
C GLY A 99 22.77 3.28 -17.83
N ASP A 100 22.05 4.29 -17.37
CA ASP A 100 20.64 4.45 -17.72
C ASP A 100 20.50 4.93 -19.17
N VAL A 101 19.74 4.18 -19.96
CA VAL A 101 19.42 4.49 -21.36
C VAL A 101 17.92 4.67 -21.53
N VAL A 102 17.51 5.47 -22.53
CA VAL A 102 16.10 5.55 -22.93
C VAL A 102 15.70 4.23 -23.56
N TYR A 103 14.94 3.45 -22.81
CA TYR A 103 14.45 2.15 -23.25
C TYR A 103 13.24 2.27 -24.15
N CYS A 104 12.27 3.10 -23.74
CA CYS A 104 11.04 3.33 -24.47
C CYS A 104 10.76 4.83 -24.54
N TYR A 105 10.31 5.29 -25.70
CA TYR A 105 9.91 6.67 -25.96
C TYR A 105 8.45 6.71 -26.41
N VAL A 106 7.68 7.66 -25.86
CA VAL A 106 6.27 7.86 -26.18
C VAL A 106 6.08 9.30 -26.64
N PRO A 107 5.88 9.54 -27.95
CA PRO A 107 5.50 10.84 -28.46
C PRO A 107 4.03 11.13 -28.13
N MET A 108 3.75 12.28 -27.55
CA MET A 108 2.40 12.75 -27.16
C MET A 108 2.04 14.08 -27.80
N GLN A 109 2.81 14.53 -28.79
CA GLN A 109 2.65 15.85 -29.39
C GLN A 109 1.28 16.06 -30.06
N ASP A 110 0.64 14.98 -30.53
CA ASP A 110 -0.69 15.03 -31.13
C ASP A 110 -1.83 15.13 -30.09
N ASP A 111 -1.57 14.70 -28.84
CA ASP A 111 -2.52 14.76 -27.73
C ASP A 111 -1.78 15.14 -26.42
N PRO A 112 -1.25 16.37 -26.36
CA PRO A 112 -0.45 16.80 -25.24
C PRO A 112 -1.32 17.02 -23.99
N VAL A 113 -0.76 16.72 -22.83
CA VAL A 113 -1.46 16.88 -21.56
C VAL A 113 -0.96 18.10 -20.80
N GLN A 114 -1.88 19.05 -20.54
CA GLN A 114 -1.55 20.22 -19.73
C GLN A 114 -1.29 19.82 -18.28
N MET A 115 -0.08 20.05 -17.79
CA MET A 115 0.28 19.98 -16.38
C MET A 115 0.20 21.36 -15.74
N ARG A 116 -0.37 21.44 -14.54
CA ARG A 116 -0.52 22.67 -13.77
C ARG A 116 0.62 22.81 -12.78
N ALA A 117 0.98 24.05 -12.47
CA ALA A 117 1.99 24.33 -11.45
C ALA A 117 1.48 24.04 -10.03
N ALA A 118 2.42 23.81 -9.13
CA ALA A 118 2.15 23.74 -7.70
C ALA A 118 1.49 25.04 -7.23
N GLY A 119 0.44 24.92 -6.41
CA GLY A 119 -0.30 26.06 -5.90
C GLY A 119 -1.44 26.58 -6.78
N ASP A 120 -1.67 26.02 -7.97
CA ASP A 120 -2.89 26.28 -8.73
C ASP A 120 -4.14 25.86 -7.92
N VAL A 121 -5.25 26.61 -8.13
CA VAL A 121 -6.53 26.39 -7.40
C VAL A 121 -7.05 24.95 -7.53
N VAL A 122 -6.74 24.31 -8.65
CA VAL A 122 -7.11 22.91 -8.90
C VAL A 122 -5.85 22.11 -9.21
N GLY A 123 -5.43 21.27 -8.25
CA GLY A 123 -4.36 20.30 -8.47
C GLY A 123 -4.74 19.27 -9.54
N LYS A 124 -3.76 18.74 -10.24
CA LYS A 124 -3.93 17.71 -11.26
C LYS A 124 -3.03 16.52 -10.95
N LEU A 125 -3.59 15.32 -11.01
CA LEU A 125 -2.85 14.07 -11.06
C LEU A 125 -2.92 13.54 -12.51
N LEU A 126 -1.77 13.39 -13.14
CA LEU A 126 -1.63 12.65 -14.38
C LEU A 126 -1.24 11.21 -14.05
N THR A 127 -2.03 10.27 -14.51
CA THR A 127 -1.68 8.84 -14.48
C THR A 127 -1.63 8.33 -15.90
N MET A 128 -0.52 7.71 -16.28
CA MET A 128 -0.32 7.12 -17.60
C MET A 128 0.03 5.64 -17.47
N GLU A 129 -0.50 4.83 -18.37
CA GLU A 129 -0.13 3.43 -18.52
C GLU A 129 0.60 3.25 -19.85
N ILE A 130 1.84 2.81 -19.79
CA ILE A 130 2.66 2.53 -20.96
C ILE A 130 2.72 1.02 -21.13
N SER A 131 2.17 0.52 -22.22
CA SER A 131 2.25 -0.90 -22.59
C SER A 131 3.39 -1.11 -23.56
N MET A 132 4.22 -2.12 -23.31
CA MET A 132 5.36 -2.50 -24.14
C MET A 132 5.32 -3.98 -24.43
N ILE A 133 5.73 -4.38 -25.65
CA ILE A 133 5.93 -5.77 -25.98
C ILE A 133 7.43 -6.09 -25.77
N VAL A 134 7.70 -6.97 -24.83
CA VAL A 134 9.06 -7.40 -24.47
C VAL A 134 9.15 -8.90 -24.77
N SER A 135 9.46 -9.24 -26.01
CA SER A 135 9.52 -10.64 -26.45
C SER A 135 10.61 -11.41 -25.69
N ASN A 136 10.25 -12.54 -25.08
CA ASN A 136 11.16 -13.54 -24.48
C ASN A 136 12.05 -13.07 -23.32
N VAL A 137 11.75 -11.95 -22.65
CA VAL A 137 12.43 -11.58 -21.42
C VAL A 137 11.72 -12.27 -20.25
N ALA A 138 12.45 -13.07 -19.50
CA ALA A 138 11.87 -13.88 -18.40
C ALA A 138 11.39 -13.03 -17.23
N ASN A 139 12.11 -11.94 -16.94
CA ASN A 139 11.81 -11.08 -15.79
C ASN A 139 11.99 -9.61 -16.16
N VAL A 140 11.03 -8.79 -15.74
CA VAL A 140 11.10 -7.32 -15.81
C VAL A 140 10.82 -6.76 -14.42
N THR A 141 11.67 -5.85 -13.98
CA THR A 141 11.53 -5.14 -12.69
C THR A 141 11.48 -3.64 -12.92
N ALA A 142 10.96 -2.91 -11.96
CA ALA A 142 11.02 -1.46 -11.95
C ALA A 142 11.29 -0.94 -10.54
N VAL A 143 11.92 0.22 -10.45
CA VAL A 143 12.03 0.97 -9.21
C VAL A 143 10.69 1.66 -8.97
N ILE A 144 9.90 1.10 -8.06
CA ILE A 144 8.58 1.65 -7.70
C ILE A 144 8.78 2.63 -6.54
N SER A 145 8.32 3.86 -6.72
CA SER A 145 8.36 4.85 -5.65
C SER A 145 7.26 4.57 -4.61
N PRO A 146 7.60 4.54 -3.31
CA PRO A 146 6.61 4.42 -2.24
C PRO A 146 5.72 5.66 -2.09
N GLU A 147 6.10 6.78 -2.70
CA GLU A 147 5.37 8.06 -2.65
C GLU A 147 4.24 8.14 -3.68
N GLY A 148 4.15 7.16 -4.58
CA GLY A 148 3.06 7.10 -5.56
C GLY A 148 1.69 6.94 -4.88
N LEU A 149 0.68 7.63 -5.39
CA LEU A 149 -0.69 7.47 -4.91
C LEU A 149 -1.22 6.08 -5.25
N VAL A 150 -1.53 5.30 -4.23
CA VAL A 150 -2.09 3.95 -4.37
C VAL A 150 -3.53 4.07 -4.89
N ARG A 151 -3.85 3.32 -5.93
CA ARG A 151 -5.22 3.27 -6.45
C ARG A 151 -6.12 2.52 -5.46
N ARG A 152 -7.37 2.98 -5.30
CA ARG A 152 -8.37 2.31 -4.44
C ARG A 152 -8.47 0.81 -4.71
N LYS A 153 -8.41 0.40 -5.98
CA LYS A 153 -8.45 -1.02 -6.39
C LYS A 153 -7.23 -1.83 -5.90
N GLU A 154 -6.10 -1.18 -5.66
CA GLU A 154 -4.90 -1.81 -5.11
C GLU A 154 -4.98 -1.91 -3.59
N LEU A 155 -5.56 -0.90 -2.93
CA LEU A 155 -5.87 -0.96 -1.50
C LEU A 155 -6.81 -2.12 -1.15
N GLU A 156 -7.76 -2.46 -2.03
CA GLU A 156 -8.67 -3.59 -1.85
C GLU A 156 -7.95 -4.95 -1.79
N LYS A 157 -6.73 -5.04 -2.33
CA LYS A 157 -5.90 -6.26 -2.22
C LYS A 157 -5.26 -6.42 -0.84
N TYR A 158 -5.07 -5.32 -0.12
CA TYR A 158 -4.39 -5.29 1.18
C TYR A 158 -5.34 -5.11 2.35
N ALA A 159 -6.48 -4.44 2.14
CA ALA A 159 -7.54 -4.27 3.11
C ALA A 159 -8.79 -4.96 2.59
N LEU A 160 -9.01 -6.20 2.96
CA LEU A 160 -10.29 -6.87 2.74
C LEU A 160 -11.38 -6.07 3.46
N VAL A 161 -12.51 -5.84 2.78
CA VAL A 161 -13.69 -5.15 3.34
C VAL A 161 -14.17 -5.85 4.63
N THR A 162 -13.91 -7.14 4.74
CA THR A 162 -14.09 -7.93 5.95
C THR A 162 -12.76 -8.58 6.32
N HIS A 163 -12.15 -8.12 7.39
CA HIS A 163 -11.03 -8.78 8.03
C HIS A 163 -11.36 -9.02 9.50
N SER A 164 -10.86 -10.11 10.05
CA SER A 164 -10.99 -10.42 11.47
C SER A 164 -9.65 -10.25 12.15
N HIS A 165 -9.68 -9.70 13.35
CA HIS A 165 -8.53 -9.68 14.23
C HIS A 165 -8.71 -10.75 15.30
N VAL A 166 -7.66 -11.47 15.62
CA VAL A 166 -7.61 -12.28 16.83
C VAL A 166 -7.19 -11.40 18.01
N ILE A 167 -7.52 -11.81 19.24
CA ILE A 167 -7.22 -11.03 20.45
C ILE A 167 -5.73 -10.64 20.52
N ALA A 168 -4.84 -11.54 20.07
CA ALA A 168 -3.40 -11.32 20.05
C ALA A 168 -2.95 -10.17 19.14
N ASP A 169 -3.75 -9.78 18.13
CA ASP A 169 -3.44 -8.68 17.21
C ASP A 169 -3.65 -7.30 17.86
N ILE A 170 -4.34 -7.26 18.99
CA ILE A 170 -4.62 -6.03 19.72
C ILE A 170 -3.76 -6.00 20.97
N GLN A 171 -2.73 -5.17 20.95
CA GLN A 171 -1.78 -5.07 22.05
C GLN A 171 -2.50 -4.73 23.37
N GLY A 172 -2.23 -5.53 24.41
CA GLY A 172 -2.80 -5.33 25.76
C GLY A 172 -4.24 -5.83 25.94
N LEU A 173 -4.96 -6.24 24.89
CA LEU A 173 -6.35 -6.71 25.05
C LEU A 173 -6.44 -8.00 25.86
N GLN A 174 -5.52 -8.94 25.63
CA GLN A 174 -5.50 -10.19 26.40
C GLN A 174 -5.25 -9.94 27.89
N GLU A 175 -4.34 -9.03 28.22
CA GLU A 175 -4.05 -8.65 29.61
C GLU A 175 -5.25 -8.00 30.28
N LEU A 176 -5.95 -7.12 29.57
CA LEU A 176 -7.17 -6.48 30.05
C LEU A 176 -8.28 -7.49 30.29
N LEU A 177 -8.50 -8.43 29.37
CA LEU A 177 -9.49 -9.51 29.51
C LEU A 177 -9.17 -10.39 30.70
N ASN A 178 -7.90 -10.77 30.90
CA ASN A 178 -7.46 -11.54 32.05
C ASN A 178 -7.69 -10.78 33.36
N SER A 179 -7.46 -9.47 33.38
CA SER A 179 -7.72 -8.62 34.55
C SER A 179 -9.21 -8.57 34.90
N TYR A 180 -10.09 -8.46 33.89
CA TYR A 180 -11.52 -8.53 34.13
C TYR A 180 -11.98 -9.92 34.60
N GLN A 181 -11.44 -10.99 34.01
CA GLN A 181 -11.75 -12.36 34.46
C GLN A 181 -11.36 -12.56 35.92
N ASN A 182 -10.15 -12.15 36.34
CA ASN A 182 -9.72 -12.22 37.74
C ASN A 182 -10.64 -11.43 38.67
N SER A 183 -11.13 -10.27 38.22
CA SER A 183 -12.08 -9.47 39.03
C SER A 183 -13.44 -10.15 39.14
N ILE A 184 -13.91 -10.79 38.09
CA ILE A 184 -15.17 -11.57 38.11
C ILE A 184 -15.03 -12.78 38.99
N ASP A 185 -13.91 -13.50 38.93
CA ASP A 185 -13.64 -14.67 39.76
C ASP A 185 -13.62 -14.27 41.26
N LEU A 186 -12.93 -13.17 41.57
CA LEU A 186 -12.91 -12.63 42.95
C LEU A 186 -14.30 -12.25 43.45
N LEU A 187 -15.14 -11.61 42.63
CA LEU A 187 -16.51 -11.26 42.98
C LEU A 187 -17.38 -12.52 43.16
N THR A 188 -17.15 -13.52 42.31
CA THR A 188 -17.85 -14.79 42.36
C THR A 188 -17.50 -15.51 43.67
N ASP A 189 -16.21 -15.60 44.02
CA ASP A 189 -15.74 -16.19 45.29
C ASP A 189 -16.30 -15.43 46.51
N LEU A 190 -16.39 -14.10 46.43
CA LEU A 190 -16.98 -13.28 47.45
C LEU A 190 -18.48 -13.58 47.66
N ILE A 191 -19.24 -13.75 46.57
CA ILE A 191 -20.68 -14.03 46.61
C ILE A 191 -20.93 -15.47 47.03
N SER A 192 -20.12 -16.44 46.57
CA SER A 192 -20.26 -17.84 46.95
C SER A 192 -19.71 -18.17 48.34
N GLY A 193 -18.97 -17.24 48.96
CA GLY A 193 -18.30 -17.47 50.23
C GLY A 193 -17.01 -18.29 50.15
N ASP A 194 -16.53 -18.55 48.98
CA ASP A 194 -15.34 -19.35 48.69
C ASP A 194 -14.12 -18.44 48.43
N MET A 195 -13.73 -17.65 49.40
CA MET A 195 -12.56 -16.78 49.27
C MET A 195 -11.24 -17.56 49.34
N PRO A 196 -10.30 -17.37 48.39
CA PRO A 196 -8.98 -17.97 48.48
C PRO A 196 -8.26 -17.47 49.75
N GLY A 197 -7.85 -18.37 50.62
CA GLY A 197 -7.13 -18.02 51.86
C GLY A 197 -7.90 -18.24 53.15
N GLY A 198 -9.10 -18.81 53.09
CA GLY A 198 -9.85 -19.21 54.29
C GLY A 198 -10.47 -18.03 55.06
N ILE A 199 -10.60 -16.88 54.41
CA ILE A 199 -11.39 -15.77 54.97
C ILE A 199 -12.84 -16.00 54.54
N ASN A 200 -13.56 -16.82 55.28
CA ASN A 200 -15.01 -16.89 55.14
C ASN A 200 -15.59 -15.57 55.60
N PHE A 201 -16.30 -14.89 54.72
CA PHE A 201 -17.13 -13.75 55.09
C PHE A 201 -18.36 -14.30 55.80
N ALA A 202 -18.17 -14.76 57.03
CA ALA A 202 -19.25 -15.15 57.88
C ALA A 202 -19.79 -13.88 58.53
N LEU A 203 -20.92 -13.41 58.09
CA LEU A 203 -21.73 -12.48 58.90
C LEU A 203 -22.14 -13.25 60.16
N ASP A 204 -21.50 -12.93 61.29
CA ASP A 204 -21.90 -13.46 62.57
C ASP A 204 -23.19 -12.79 63.02
N PHE A 205 -24.30 -13.45 62.76
CA PHE A 205 -25.62 -13.02 63.19
C PHE A 205 -25.90 -13.32 64.66
N ALA A 206 -25.00 -13.99 65.39
CA ALA A 206 -25.19 -14.37 66.77
C ALA A 206 -25.28 -13.17 67.73
N ALA A 207 -24.69 -12.05 67.33
CA ALA A 207 -24.70 -10.79 68.08
C ALA A 207 -25.89 -9.87 67.75
N LEU A 208 -26.70 -10.21 66.73
CA LEU A 208 -27.86 -9.38 66.37
C LEU A 208 -29.08 -9.80 67.11
N SER A 209 -29.55 -8.92 68.01
CA SER A 209 -30.73 -9.16 68.88
C SER A 209 -32.10 -9.05 68.16
N ASN A 210 -32.11 -8.55 66.91
CA ASN A 210 -33.34 -8.30 66.16
C ASN A 210 -33.18 -8.72 64.66
N VAL A 211 -32.97 -10.01 64.38
CA VAL A 211 -32.96 -10.55 62.99
C VAL A 211 -34.36 -11.06 62.70
N SER A 212 -35.05 -10.40 61.77
CA SER A 212 -36.24 -10.95 61.11
C SER A 212 -35.88 -11.48 59.75
N VAL A 213 -36.12 -12.73 59.51
CA VAL A 213 -35.90 -13.37 58.19
C VAL A 213 -37.22 -13.31 57.46
N ALA A 214 -37.24 -12.60 56.30
CA ALA A 214 -38.45 -12.45 55.50
C ALA A 214 -38.81 -13.75 54.76
N ASP A 215 -37.78 -14.50 54.33
CA ASP A 215 -37.93 -15.83 53.72
C ASP A 215 -36.77 -16.72 54.17
N GLY A 216 -37.10 -17.93 54.64
CA GLY A 216 -36.14 -18.92 55.12
C GLY A 216 -36.18 -19.12 56.66
N VAL A 217 -35.55 -20.17 57.11
CA VAL A 217 -35.50 -20.55 58.54
C VAL A 217 -34.09 -20.31 59.08
N TRP A 218 -34.00 -19.49 60.13
CA TRP A 218 -32.76 -19.28 60.84
C TRP A 218 -32.40 -20.54 61.68
N ASN A 219 -31.30 -21.16 61.37
CA ASN A 219 -30.78 -22.29 62.14
C ASN A 219 -29.81 -21.76 63.21
N LYS A 220 -30.27 -21.68 64.44
CA LYS A 220 -29.51 -21.13 65.56
C LYS A 220 -28.31 -21.98 65.96
N SER A 221 -28.36 -23.29 65.73
CA SER A 221 -27.26 -24.23 66.08
C SER A 221 -26.15 -24.23 65.06
N GLY A 222 -26.46 -23.93 63.80
CA GLY A 222 -25.51 -23.82 62.70
C GLY A 222 -25.14 -22.44 62.31
N GLN A 223 -25.83 -21.40 62.82
CA GLN A 223 -25.65 -19.97 62.54
C GLN A 223 -25.75 -19.65 61.03
N TYR A 224 -26.71 -20.25 60.32
CA TYR A 224 -26.98 -20.00 58.92
C TYR A 224 -28.49 -19.90 58.66
N ILE A 225 -28.86 -19.26 57.55
CA ILE A 225 -30.22 -19.22 57.03
C ILE A 225 -30.37 -20.32 55.95
N SER A 226 -31.33 -21.20 56.12
CA SER A 226 -31.73 -22.15 55.08
C SER A 226 -33.01 -21.64 54.41
N ALA A 227 -32.98 -21.64 53.06
CA ALA A 227 -34.16 -21.32 52.24
C ALA A 227 -35.07 -22.51 52.08
#